data_39e3d2452f935ddc80447c6d16b269d2
#
_entry.id   39e3d2452f935ddc80447c6d16b269d2
#
_cell.length_a   1.000
_cell.length_b   1.000
_cell.length_c   1.000
_cell.angle_alpha   90.00
_cell.angle_beta   90.00
_cell.angle_gamma   90.00
#
_symmetry.space_group_name_H-M   'P 1'
#
loop_
_entity.id
_entity.type
_entity.pdbx_description
1 polymer ?
#
loop_
_entity_poly.entity_id
_entity_poly.type
_entity_poly.pdbx_seq_one_letter_code
_entity_poly.pdbx_strand_id
1 'polypeptide(L)'
;MSFSAIQGGRYGFEKQTTSSKKQIYGATMALSDGRVFRYVENGGTAIGEGLVVASEAPAGNHDEDLVVATSGSAGGLTIGVTLGATAAAKNLYAEGFLFSNLASTTPHEMYKIRSHPAIASSGTGTITIDEGDGFQTAITAGTDTVGLIKSPYKDIVVAPAAVAGRFVGVTCADLEADYFGWVQVSGLASVKIDGTPAFGTLVGAS
;
A
#
# COMPACT_ATOMS: atom_id res chain seq x y z
N MET A 1 -14.62 -12.38 8.51
CA MET A 1 -14.97 -11.73 7.22
C MET A 1 -14.33 -12.54 6.10
N SER A 2 -15.10 -12.92 5.08
CA SER A 2 -14.56 -13.63 3.92
C SER A 2 -13.68 -12.66 3.14
N PHE A 3 -12.42 -12.96 3.00
CA PHE A 3 -11.56 -12.28 2.04
C PHE A 3 -12.16 -12.48 0.68
N SER A 4 -12.48 -11.40 -0.01
CA SER A 4 -12.93 -11.45 -1.40
C SER A 4 -11.77 -11.92 -2.26
N ALA A 5 -11.53 -13.23 -2.22
CA ALA A 5 -10.58 -13.87 -3.08
C ALA A 5 -11.10 -13.77 -4.51
N ILE A 6 -10.24 -13.42 -5.44
CA ILE A 6 -10.37 -13.56 -6.89
C ILE A 6 -11.81 -13.35 -7.40
N GLN A 7 -12.18 -12.14 -7.68
CA GLN A 7 -13.37 -11.89 -8.50
C GLN A 7 -13.03 -12.31 -9.93
N GLY A 8 -13.81 -13.20 -10.52
CA GLY A 8 -13.75 -13.50 -11.94
C GLY A 8 -14.05 -12.22 -12.72
N GLY A 9 -13.02 -11.65 -13.33
CA GLY A 9 -13.13 -10.44 -14.12
C GLY A 9 -13.70 -10.74 -15.51
N ARG A 10 -14.37 -9.77 -16.12
CA ARG A 10 -14.70 -9.78 -17.55
C ARG A 10 -13.68 -8.93 -18.28
N TYR A 11 -13.37 -9.28 -19.51
CA TYR A 11 -12.57 -8.44 -20.41
C TYR A 11 -13.14 -7.02 -20.48
N GLY A 12 -12.27 -6.02 -20.36
CA GLY A 12 -12.61 -4.61 -20.31
C GLY A 12 -12.76 -4.04 -18.90
N PHE A 13 -12.94 -4.86 -17.86
CA PHE A 13 -12.95 -4.36 -16.49
C PHE A 13 -11.58 -3.85 -16.02
N GLU A 14 -10.52 -4.45 -16.55
CA GLU A 14 -9.14 -4.02 -16.31
C GLU A 14 -8.85 -2.60 -16.83
N LYS A 15 -9.68 -2.09 -17.74
CA LYS A 15 -9.58 -0.73 -18.30
C LYS A 15 -10.51 0.29 -17.63
N GLN A 16 -11.30 -0.14 -16.65
CA GLN A 16 -12.21 0.78 -15.96
C GLN A 16 -11.47 1.58 -14.90
N THR A 17 -11.65 2.90 -14.96
CA THR A 17 -11.16 3.86 -13.99
C THR A 17 -12.30 4.63 -13.35
N THR A 18 -12.16 5.05 -12.10
CA THR A 18 -13.21 5.76 -11.36
C THR A 18 -12.61 6.83 -10.45
N SER A 19 -13.31 7.95 -10.29
CA SER A 19 -12.93 9.01 -9.34
C SER A 19 -13.28 8.67 -7.89
N SER A 20 -13.94 7.56 -7.64
CA SER A 20 -14.31 7.13 -6.28
C SER A 20 -13.94 5.67 -6.07
N LYS A 21 -13.42 5.37 -4.89
CA LYS A 21 -13.00 4.02 -4.49
C LYS A 21 -14.17 3.03 -4.55
N LYS A 22 -13.97 1.90 -5.22
CA LYS A 22 -14.97 0.83 -5.37
C LYS A 22 -14.58 -0.48 -4.68
N GLN A 23 -13.27 -0.69 -4.47
CA GLN A 23 -12.72 -1.91 -3.88
C GLN A 23 -11.69 -1.54 -2.80
N ILE A 24 -11.34 -2.50 -1.97
CA ILE A 24 -10.17 -2.37 -1.08
C ILE A 24 -8.89 -2.32 -1.91
N TYR A 25 -7.87 -1.63 -1.41
CA TYR A 25 -6.57 -1.59 -2.07
C TYR A 25 -5.97 -3.00 -2.18
N GLY A 26 -5.44 -3.32 -3.35
CA GLY A 26 -4.89 -4.63 -3.62
C GLY A 26 -5.92 -5.74 -3.83
N ALA A 27 -7.23 -5.43 -3.92
CA ALA A 27 -8.23 -6.41 -4.34
C ALA A 27 -7.80 -7.08 -5.63
N THR A 28 -8.00 -8.40 -5.71
CA THR A 28 -7.53 -9.21 -6.84
C THR A 28 -8.65 -9.45 -7.84
N MET A 29 -8.36 -9.26 -9.11
CA MET A 29 -9.19 -9.67 -10.23
C MET A 29 -8.38 -10.58 -11.16
N ALA A 30 -8.94 -11.73 -11.54
CA ALA A 30 -8.34 -12.62 -12.52
C ALA A 30 -9.24 -12.73 -13.76
N LEU A 31 -8.64 -12.71 -14.93
CA LEU A 31 -9.31 -12.99 -16.20
C LEU A 31 -9.12 -14.46 -16.58
N SER A 32 -9.98 -14.95 -17.46
CA SER A 32 -9.96 -16.35 -17.95
C SER A 32 -8.71 -16.70 -18.76
N ASP A 33 -7.96 -15.71 -19.24
CA ASP A 33 -6.70 -15.86 -19.95
C ASP A 33 -5.47 -15.98 -19.01
N GLY A 34 -5.68 -15.99 -17.69
CA GLY A 34 -4.65 -16.12 -16.68
C GLY A 34 -4.01 -14.81 -16.24
N ARG A 35 -4.39 -13.66 -16.82
CA ARG A 35 -3.91 -12.36 -16.33
C ARG A 35 -4.53 -12.04 -14.98
N VAL A 36 -3.71 -11.49 -14.07
CA VAL A 36 -4.13 -11.10 -12.72
C VAL A 36 -3.86 -9.62 -12.51
N PHE A 37 -4.81 -8.96 -11.85
CA PHE A 37 -4.80 -7.51 -11.60
C PHE A 37 -4.97 -7.21 -10.12
N ARG A 38 -4.47 -6.04 -9.71
CA ARG A 38 -4.68 -5.47 -8.38
C ARG A 38 -5.34 -4.11 -8.48
N TYR A 39 -6.27 -3.84 -7.58
CA TYR A 39 -6.95 -2.55 -7.49
C TYR A 39 -6.07 -1.52 -6.81
N VAL A 40 -5.93 -0.35 -7.43
CA VAL A 40 -5.01 0.70 -7.01
C VAL A 40 -5.68 2.07 -6.98
N GLU A 41 -5.08 2.99 -6.25
CA GLU A 41 -5.30 4.44 -6.33
C GLU A 41 -4.06 5.07 -6.96
N ASN A 42 -4.25 5.93 -7.94
CA ASN A 42 -3.18 6.74 -8.51
C ASN A 42 -2.83 7.89 -7.55
N GLY A 43 -1.58 8.31 -7.55
CA GLY A 43 -1.17 9.54 -6.87
C GLY A 43 -1.60 10.80 -7.59
N GLY A 44 -1.09 11.94 -7.16
CA GLY A 44 -1.47 13.27 -7.67
C GLY A 44 -1.00 13.62 -9.10
N THR A 45 -0.44 12.66 -9.84
CA THR A 45 0.01 12.86 -11.24
C THR A 45 -0.61 11.78 -12.13
N ALA A 46 -1.24 12.17 -13.22
CA ALA A 46 -1.83 11.23 -14.16
C ALA A 46 -0.78 10.25 -14.74
N ILE A 47 -1.16 8.99 -14.89
CA ILE A 47 -0.30 7.90 -15.40
C ILE A 47 -0.93 7.34 -16.66
N GLY A 48 -0.15 7.26 -17.75
CA GLY A 48 -0.61 6.68 -19.02
C GLY A 48 -0.71 5.16 -18.99
N GLU A 49 -1.42 4.59 -19.97
CA GLU A 49 -1.51 3.14 -20.22
C GLU A 49 -0.14 2.55 -20.58
N GLY A 50 0.11 1.33 -20.12
CA GLY A 50 1.31 0.55 -20.47
C GLY A 50 2.58 0.94 -19.69
N LEU A 51 2.46 1.76 -18.65
CA LEU A 51 3.59 2.13 -17.82
C LEU A 51 3.76 1.18 -16.63
N VAL A 52 5.01 0.90 -16.30
CA VAL A 52 5.36 0.19 -15.07
C VAL A 52 5.17 1.15 -13.90
N VAL A 53 4.49 0.69 -12.86
CA VAL A 53 4.20 1.51 -11.68
C VAL A 53 4.75 0.88 -10.40
N ALA A 54 5.06 1.76 -9.45
CA ALA A 54 5.55 1.42 -8.12
C ALA A 54 4.68 2.07 -7.05
N SER A 55 4.76 1.57 -5.83
CA SER A 55 4.24 2.29 -4.67
C SER A 55 5.03 3.59 -4.50
N GLU A 56 4.37 4.61 -3.95
CA GLU A 56 5.11 5.76 -3.43
C GLU A 56 6.15 5.32 -2.39
N ALA A 57 7.26 6.04 -2.32
CA ALA A 57 8.25 5.80 -1.27
C ALA A 57 7.63 5.94 0.12
N PRO A 58 8.03 5.13 1.11
CA PRO A 58 7.60 5.32 2.49
C PRO A 58 7.86 6.76 2.95
N ALA A 59 6.95 7.31 3.75
CA ALA A 59 7.21 8.59 4.38
C ALA A 59 8.32 8.41 5.41
N GLY A 60 9.48 9.00 5.17
CA GLY A 60 10.58 9.01 6.15
C GLY A 60 10.08 9.53 7.50
N ASN A 61 10.59 9.00 8.59
CA ASN A 61 10.13 9.21 9.96
C ASN A 61 8.75 8.59 10.31
N HIS A 62 8.21 7.68 9.48
CA HIS A 62 7.00 6.93 9.81
C HIS A 62 7.19 5.42 9.63
N ASP A 63 8.17 5.02 8.87
CA ASP A 63 8.42 3.64 8.45
C ASP A 63 9.20 2.81 9.48
N GLU A 64 9.84 3.45 10.45
CA GLU A 64 10.59 2.77 11.51
C GLU A 64 10.65 3.60 12.79
N ASP A 65 10.87 2.94 13.93
CA ASP A 65 11.21 3.50 15.23
C ASP A 65 10.27 4.60 15.78
N LEU A 66 9.00 4.58 15.39
CA LEU A 66 8.01 5.46 15.97
C LEU A 66 7.75 5.10 17.44
N VAL A 67 7.73 6.12 18.30
CA VAL A 67 7.47 5.96 19.72
C VAL A 67 6.04 5.51 19.98
N VAL A 68 5.90 4.44 20.75
CA VAL A 68 4.61 4.00 21.29
C VAL A 68 4.28 4.88 22.50
N ALA A 69 3.28 5.74 22.34
CA ALA A 69 2.82 6.66 23.38
C ALA A 69 1.79 6.03 24.33
N THR A 70 0.99 5.11 23.81
CA THR A 70 0.02 4.34 24.59
C THR A 70 0.10 2.88 24.15
N SER A 71 0.28 1.98 25.10
CA SER A 71 0.47 0.55 24.84
C SER A 71 -0.73 -0.05 24.08
N GLY A 72 -0.42 -0.95 23.12
CA GLY A 72 -1.38 -1.88 22.56
C GLY A 72 -1.39 -3.17 23.39
N SER A 73 -2.47 -3.47 24.09
CA SER A 73 -2.57 -4.73 24.86
C SER A 73 -2.84 -5.92 23.94
N ALA A 74 -2.37 -7.10 24.34
CA ALA A 74 -2.73 -8.34 23.65
C ALA A 74 -4.27 -8.48 23.56
N GLY A 75 -4.78 -8.82 22.39
CA GLY A 75 -6.23 -8.82 22.07
C GLY A 75 -6.82 -7.41 21.84
N GLY A 76 -6.10 -6.34 22.11
CA GLY A 76 -6.53 -4.97 21.84
C GLY A 76 -6.45 -4.60 20.36
N LEU A 77 -7.22 -3.59 19.94
CA LEU A 77 -7.26 -3.12 18.54
C LEU A 77 -6.66 -1.73 18.35
N THR A 78 -6.21 -1.09 19.42
CA THR A 78 -5.74 0.29 19.36
C THR A 78 -4.38 0.46 20.03
N ILE A 79 -3.58 1.37 19.48
CA ILE A 79 -2.29 1.75 20.00
C ILE A 79 -2.08 3.25 19.79
N GLY A 80 -1.48 3.94 20.75
CA GLY A 80 -1.08 5.34 20.59
C GLY A 80 0.32 5.45 20.03
N VAL A 81 0.48 6.18 18.93
CA VAL A 81 1.78 6.35 18.24
C VAL A 81 2.10 7.82 18.08
N THR A 82 3.33 8.20 18.36
CA THR A 82 3.86 9.55 18.10
C THR A 82 4.61 9.53 16.78
N LEU A 83 4.18 10.36 15.83
CA LEU A 83 4.84 10.49 14.52
C LEU A 83 6.17 11.27 14.63
N GLY A 84 7.02 11.09 13.63
CA GLY A 84 8.19 11.94 13.42
C GLY A 84 7.84 13.34 12.88
N ALA A 85 8.78 13.97 12.19
CA ALA A 85 8.66 15.36 11.72
C ALA A 85 7.61 15.60 10.62
N THR A 86 7.02 14.57 10.06
CA THR A 86 6.00 14.67 9.01
C THR A 86 4.61 14.40 9.59
N ALA A 87 3.61 15.19 9.20
CA ALA A 87 2.21 14.96 9.60
C ALA A 87 1.57 13.86 8.75
N ALA A 88 0.56 13.18 9.29
CA ALA A 88 -0.28 12.25 8.56
C ALA A 88 -1.71 12.76 8.45
N ALA A 89 -2.24 12.87 7.24
CA ALA A 89 -3.65 13.15 7.02
C ALA A 89 -4.51 12.01 7.60
N LYS A 90 -5.76 12.28 7.92
CA LYS A 90 -6.70 11.25 8.39
C LYS A 90 -6.71 10.06 7.43
N ASN A 91 -6.52 8.86 7.97
CA ASN A 91 -6.55 7.60 7.22
C ASN A 91 -5.49 7.46 6.12
N LEU A 92 -4.38 8.22 6.18
CA LEU A 92 -3.26 8.06 5.24
C LEU A 92 -2.79 6.60 5.19
N TYR A 93 -2.72 5.93 6.34
CA TYR A 93 -2.28 4.55 6.50
C TYR A 93 -3.42 3.52 6.53
N ALA A 94 -4.69 3.93 6.32
CA ALA A 94 -5.80 2.98 6.25
C ALA A 94 -5.57 1.97 5.12
N GLU A 95 -5.83 0.68 5.42
CA GLU A 95 -5.52 -0.48 4.57
C GLU A 95 -4.02 -0.69 4.31
N GLY A 96 -3.16 0.11 4.92
CA GLY A 96 -1.72 -0.14 5.04
C GLY A 96 -1.41 -1.01 6.25
N PHE A 97 -0.16 -0.94 6.72
CA PHE A 97 0.33 -1.85 7.74
C PHE A 97 1.06 -1.10 8.86
N LEU A 98 0.84 -1.59 10.08
CA LEU A 98 1.65 -1.32 11.26
C LEU A 98 2.49 -2.57 11.51
N PHE A 99 3.79 -2.40 11.75
CA PHE A 99 4.65 -3.47 12.23
C PHE A 99 5.31 -3.06 13.53
N SER A 100 5.39 -4.04 14.42
CA SER A 100 6.01 -3.86 15.72
C SER A 100 7.50 -4.17 15.68
N ASN A 101 8.28 -3.38 16.39
CA ASN A 101 9.66 -3.65 16.72
C ASN A 101 9.74 -3.79 18.24
N LEU A 102 9.66 -5.04 18.71
CA LEU A 102 9.63 -5.35 20.13
C LEU A 102 11.06 -5.44 20.66
N ALA A 103 11.34 -4.72 21.74
CA ALA A 103 12.65 -4.72 22.39
C ALA A 103 13.02 -6.09 23.00
N SER A 104 12.01 -6.93 23.29
CA SER A 104 12.21 -8.31 23.75
C SER A 104 12.04 -9.29 22.59
N THR A 105 13.09 -9.89 22.15
CA THR A 105 13.35 -11.11 21.38
C THR A 105 12.22 -11.85 20.62
N THR A 106 11.01 -11.36 20.49
CA THR A 106 9.87 -12.03 19.85
C THR A 106 9.54 -11.43 18.49
N PRO A 107 8.87 -12.21 17.61
CA PRO A 107 8.81 -11.89 16.20
C PRO A 107 8.19 -10.51 15.96
N HIS A 108 8.74 -9.82 14.98
CA HIS A 108 8.12 -8.64 14.43
C HIS A 108 6.76 -9.02 13.86
N GLU A 109 5.70 -8.41 14.39
CA GLU A 109 4.34 -8.66 13.97
C GLU A 109 3.87 -7.55 13.03
N MET A 110 3.02 -7.90 12.08
CA MET A 110 2.48 -6.96 11.10
C MET A 110 0.95 -7.00 11.17
N TYR A 111 0.34 -5.82 11.32
CA TYR A 111 -1.08 -5.65 11.46
C TYR A 111 -1.63 -4.72 10.39
N LYS A 112 -2.77 -5.08 9.80
CA LYS A 112 -3.46 -4.20 8.85
C LYS A 112 -4.13 -3.05 9.59
N ILE A 113 -3.92 -1.83 9.13
CA ILE A 113 -4.51 -0.64 9.73
C ILE A 113 -5.92 -0.43 9.19
N ARG A 114 -6.87 -0.27 10.09
CA ARG A 114 -8.26 0.08 9.78
C ARG A 114 -8.43 1.58 9.61
N SER A 115 -7.94 2.35 10.58
CA SER A 115 -8.15 3.80 10.60
C SER A 115 -7.23 4.51 11.60
N HIS A 116 -7.07 5.82 11.38
CA HIS A 116 -6.48 6.74 12.35
C HIS A 116 -6.98 8.16 12.10
N PRO A 117 -6.98 9.07 13.11
CA PRO A 117 -7.25 10.49 12.92
C PRO A 117 -6.13 11.15 12.10
N ALA A 118 -6.32 12.41 11.73
CA ALA A 118 -5.20 13.24 11.31
C ALA A 118 -4.23 13.41 12.50
N ILE A 119 -2.93 13.27 12.26
CA ILE A 119 -1.89 13.36 13.28
C ILE A 119 -0.91 14.44 12.82
N ALA A 120 -0.68 15.42 13.68
CA ALA A 120 0.26 16.51 13.39
C ALA A 120 1.72 15.99 13.36
N SER A 121 2.60 16.78 12.76
CA SER A 121 4.05 16.58 12.87
C SER A 121 4.45 16.48 14.35
N SER A 122 5.22 15.45 14.68
CA SER A 122 5.62 15.11 16.07
C SER A 122 4.44 14.95 17.03
N GLY A 123 3.23 14.80 16.52
CA GLY A 123 2.01 14.61 17.30
C GLY A 123 1.71 13.15 17.58
N THR A 124 0.88 12.91 18.58
CA THR A 124 0.41 11.57 18.96
C THR A 124 -1.00 11.33 18.42
N GLY A 125 -1.24 10.14 17.89
CA GLY A 125 -2.55 9.71 17.43
C GLY A 125 -2.80 8.23 17.70
N THR A 126 -4.08 7.85 17.74
CA THR A 126 -4.48 6.47 17.93
C THR A 126 -4.59 5.77 16.58
N ILE A 127 -3.84 4.70 16.41
CA ILE A 127 -3.96 3.79 15.27
C ILE A 127 -4.89 2.64 15.66
N THR A 128 -5.87 2.34 14.81
CA THR A 128 -6.78 1.21 14.98
C THR A 128 -6.46 0.16 13.93
N ILE A 129 -6.19 -1.07 14.34
CA ILE A 129 -5.94 -2.20 13.44
C ILE A 129 -7.24 -2.88 13.02
N ASP A 130 -7.20 -3.62 11.92
CA ASP A 130 -8.37 -4.26 11.27
C ASP A 130 -8.43 -5.77 11.54
N GLU A 131 -8.00 -6.22 12.71
CA GLU A 131 -7.96 -7.64 13.01
C GLU A 131 -8.94 -8.03 14.10
N GLY A 132 -9.70 -9.12 13.84
CA GLY A 132 -10.66 -9.64 14.77
C GLY A 132 -10.04 -10.13 16.08
N ASP A 133 -8.81 -10.61 16.03
CA ASP A 133 -8.11 -11.17 17.20
C ASP A 133 -7.24 -10.15 17.95
N GLY A 134 -7.07 -8.95 17.38
CA GLY A 134 -6.24 -7.89 17.96
C GLY A 134 -4.73 -8.17 17.90
N PHE A 135 -3.98 -7.39 18.68
CA PHE A 135 -2.54 -7.60 18.81
C PHE A 135 -2.25 -8.98 19.43
N GLN A 136 -1.39 -9.77 18.80
CA GLN A 136 -1.02 -11.09 19.33
C GLN A 136 -0.14 -10.94 20.57
N THR A 137 0.79 -9.99 20.53
CA THR A 137 1.68 -9.66 21.65
C THR A 137 1.43 -8.21 22.07
N ALA A 138 1.51 -7.94 23.36
CA ALA A 138 1.42 -6.58 23.86
C ALA A 138 2.60 -5.74 23.37
N ILE A 139 2.30 -4.55 22.85
CA ILE A 139 3.30 -3.56 22.43
C ILE A 139 3.38 -2.48 23.51
N THR A 140 4.50 -2.36 24.18
CA THR A 140 4.66 -1.59 25.41
C THR A 140 5.16 -0.17 25.13
N ALA A 141 4.42 0.82 25.62
CA ALA A 141 4.85 2.22 25.54
C ALA A 141 6.19 2.47 26.26
N GLY A 142 7.03 3.27 25.62
CA GLY A 142 8.35 3.66 26.13
C GLY A 142 9.42 2.56 26.05
N THR A 143 9.08 1.38 25.54
CA THR A 143 10.01 0.24 25.39
C THR A 143 10.07 -0.22 23.93
N ASP A 144 8.90 -0.44 23.35
CA ASP A 144 8.79 -0.92 21.98
C ASP A 144 8.58 0.25 21.00
N THR A 145 8.92 0.02 19.74
CA THR A 145 8.67 0.95 18.65
C THR A 145 7.80 0.31 17.58
N VAL A 146 7.24 1.13 16.69
CA VAL A 146 6.43 0.66 15.56
C VAL A 146 6.80 1.42 14.30
N GLY A 147 6.48 0.84 13.14
CA GLY A 147 6.54 1.51 11.85
C GLY A 147 5.16 1.50 11.18
N LEU A 148 4.89 2.52 10.38
CA LEU A 148 3.67 2.67 9.60
C LEU A 148 3.99 2.73 8.11
N ILE A 149 3.39 1.86 7.31
CA ILE A 149 3.54 1.86 5.85
C ILE A 149 2.16 1.94 5.20
N LYS A 150 2.03 2.81 4.19
CA LYS A 150 0.84 2.86 3.34
C LYS A 150 0.63 1.52 2.63
N SER A 151 -0.62 1.26 2.23
CA SER A 151 -0.86 0.19 1.26
C SER A 151 0.00 0.41 0.02
N PRO A 152 0.73 -0.60 -0.49
CA PRO A 152 1.53 -0.46 -1.71
C PRO A 152 0.68 -0.17 -2.95
N TYR A 153 -0.62 -0.29 -2.84
CA TYR A 153 -1.60 -0.05 -3.89
C TYR A 153 -2.30 1.31 -3.79
N LYS A 154 -1.89 2.14 -2.83
CA LYS A 154 -2.35 3.50 -2.63
C LYS A 154 -1.28 4.50 -3.08
N ASP A 155 -1.70 5.57 -3.74
CA ASP A 155 -0.83 6.65 -4.22
C ASP A 155 0.31 6.09 -5.12
N ILE A 156 -0.03 5.20 -6.08
CA ILE A 156 0.98 4.65 -6.99
C ILE A 156 1.58 5.74 -7.88
N VAL A 157 2.81 5.52 -8.29
CA VAL A 157 3.57 6.42 -9.18
C VAL A 157 4.16 5.64 -10.35
N VAL A 158 4.54 6.32 -11.42
CA VAL A 158 5.39 5.70 -12.46
C VAL A 158 6.66 5.21 -11.79
N ALA A 159 7.07 3.98 -12.08
CA ALA A 159 8.26 3.41 -11.47
C ALA A 159 9.50 4.23 -11.84
N PRO A 160 10.20 4.83 -10.88
CA PRO A 160 11.39 5.61 -11.15
C PRO A 160 12.58 4.71 -11.51
N ALA A 161 13.55 5.25 -12.25
CA ALA A 161 14.79 4.54 -12.57
C ALA A 161 15.59 4.08 -11.34
N ALA A 162 15.61 4.92 -10.31
CA ALA A 162 16.09 4.55 -8.97
C ALA A 162 14.90 4.06 -8.13
N VAL A 163 14.90 2.78 -7.80
CA VAL A 163 13.79 2.17 -7.06
C VAL A 163 13.69 2.77 -5.66
N ALA A 164 12.69 3.64 -5.46
CA ALA A 164 12.38 4.21 -4.16
C ALA A 164 11.12 3.57 -3.52
N GLY A 165 10.38 2.78 -4.28
CA GLY A 165 9.18 2.08 -3.86
C GLY A 165 9.12 0.63 -4.38
N ARG A 166 8.11 -0.11 -3.97
CA ARG A 166 7.88 -1.49 -4.40
C ARG A 166 7.21 -1.49 -5.78
N PHE A 167 7.70 -2.28 -6.73
CA PHE A 167 6.97 -2.52 -7.98
C PHE A 167 5.57 -3.07 -7.70
N VAL A 168 4.58 -2.46 -8.35
CA VAL A 168 3.15 -2.78 -8.16
C VAL A 168 2.58 -3.49 -9.38
N GLY A 169 2.92 -3.07 -10.59
CA GLY A 169 2.42 -3.70 -11.81
C GLY A 169 2.55 -2.81 -13.05
N VAL A 170 1.69 -3.08 -14.03
CA VAL A 170 1.62 -2.35 -15.30
C VAL A 170 0.20 -1.79 -15.46
N THR A 171 0.08 -0.52 -15.82
CA THR A 171 -1.21 0.13 -16.08
C THR A 171 -1.86 -0.42 -17.34
N CYS A 172 -3.16 -0.66 -17.31
CA CYS A 172 -3.96 -1.17 -18.44
C CYS A 172 -4.86 -0.11 -19.06
N ALA A 173 -4.88 1.08 -18.50
CA ALA A 173 -5.61 2.24 -18.95
C ALA A 173 -4.95 3.50 -18.40
N ASP A 174 -5.27 4.65 -18.97
CA ASP A 174 -4.89 5.94 -18.40
C ASP A 174 -5.57 6.13 -17.04
N LEU A 175 -4.78 6.46 -16.03
CA LEU A 175 -5.22 6.78 -14.67
C LEU A 175 -5.04 8.27 -14.41
N GLU A 176 -6.12 8.99 -14.31
CA GLU A 176 -6.10 10.39 -13.89
C GLU A 176 -5.54 10.53 -12.46
N ALA A 177 -5.11 11.73 -12.08
CA ALA A 177 -4.68 12.01 -10.71
C ALA A 177 -5.79 11.67 -9.71
N ASP A 178 -5.43 10.97 -8.62
CA ASP A 178 -6.32 10.54 -7.55
C ASP A 178 -7.46 9.58 -7.99
N TYR A 179 -7.37 9.01 -9.19
CA TYR A 179 -8.33 8.02 -9.70
C TYR A 179 -7.93 6.61 -9.32
N PHE A 180 -8.93 5.74 -9.30
CA PHE A 180 -8.82 4.31 -8.98
C PHE A 180 -8.95 3.47 -10.24
N GLY A 181 -8.19 2.38 -10.30
CA GLY A 181 -8.21 1.47 -11.44
C GLY A 181 -7.53 0.14 -11.12
N TRP A 182 -7.17 -0.57 -12.18
CA TRP A 182 -6.54 -1.87 -12.10
C TRP A 182 -5.16 -1.84 -12.74
N VAL A 183 -4.18 -2.47 -12.10
CA VAL A 183 -2.85 -2.70 -12.68
C VAL A 183 -2.60 -4.19 -12.81
N GLN A 184 -1.99 -4.61 -13.90
CA GLN A 184 -1.67 -6.01 -14.14
C GLN A 184 -0.43 -6.41 -13.34
N VAL A 185 -0.53 -7.50 -12.59
CA VAL A 185 0.54 -8.00 -11.71
C VAL A 185 1.06 -9.38 -12.11
N SER A 186 0.35 -10.06 -13.00
CA SER A 186 0.76 -11.40 -13.49
C SER A 186 0.21 -11.66 -14.89
N GLY A 187 0.87 -12.55 -15.61
CA GLY A 187 0.59 -12.88 -17.00
C GLY A 187 1.32 -11.96 -17.98
N LEU A 188 1.08 -12.16 -19.28
CA LEU A 188 1.71 -11.37 -20.34
C LEU A 188 1.10 -9.97 -20.37
N ALA A 189 1.92 -8.95 -20.19
CA ALA A 189 1.52 -7.54 -20.18
C ALA A 189 2.07 -6.80 -21.40
N SER A 190 1.29 -5.85 -21.92
CA SER A 190 1.75 -4.87 -22.90
C SER A 190 2.38 -3.70 -22.16
N VAL A 191 3.64 -3.41 -22.44
CA VAL A 191 4.40 -2.33 -21.79
C VAL A 191 4.84 -1.33 -22.84
N LYS A 192 4.65 -0.05 -22.54
CA LYS A 192 5.20 1.04 -23.34
C LYS A 192 6.71 1.11 -23.12
N ILE A 193 7.47 1.03 -24.18
CA ILE A 193 8.93 1.04 -24.15
C ILE A 193 9.42 2.32 -24.82
N ASP A 194 10.41 2.95 -24.25
CA ASP A 194 11.16 4.03 -24.90
C ASP A 194 12.29 3.42 -25.75
N GLY A 195 12.40 3.88 -26.99
CA GLY A 195 13.37 3.34 -27.96
C GLY A 195 12.94 2.04 -28.66
N THR A 196 13.89 1.33 -29.25
CA THR A 196 13.67 0.10 -30.05
C THR A 196 14.55 -1.03 -29.49
N PRO A 197 14.17 -1.67 -28.40
CA PRO A 197 14.93 -2.78 -27.84
C PRO A 197 14.93 -3.98 -28.81
N ALA A 198 16.08 -4.66 -28.90
CA ALA A 198 16.17 -5.90 -29.66
C ALA A 198 15.40 -7.02 -28.94
N PHE A 199 14.94 -8.02 -29.72
CA PHE A 199 14.30 -9.20 -29.15
C PHE A 199 15.20 -9.88 -28.13
N GLY A 200 14.69 -10.20 -26.95
CA GLY A 200 15.44 -10.83 -25.86
C GLY A 200 16.21 -9.86 -24.97
N THR A 201 16.14 -8.55 -25.21
CA THR A 201 16.74 -7.53 -24.34
C THR A 201 15.93 -7.42 -23.04
N LEU A 202 16.64 -7.40 -21.91
CA LEU A 202 16.03 -7.06 -20.62
C LEU A 202 15.62 -5.59 -20.63
N VAL A 203 14.35 -5.34 -20.30
CA VAL A 203 13.83 -3.98 -20.16
C VAL A 203 13.56 -3.71 -18.69
N GLY A 204 13.88 -2.50 -18.23
CA GLY A 204 13.65 -2.03 -16.88
C GLY A 204 12.92 -0.70 -16.88
N ALA A 205 12.57 -0.19 -15.71
CA ALA A 205 12.07 1.16 -15.54
C ALA A 205 13.21 2.14 -15.85
N SER A 206 12.93 3.18 -16.63
CA SER A 206 13.88 4.25 -17.02
C SER A 206 13.55 5.54 -16.28
#